data_6a9472e1336e8a0865f559134453a1e2
#
_entry.id   6a9472e1336e8a0865f559134453a1e2
#
_cell.length_a   1.000
_cell.length_b   1.000
_cell.length_c   1.000
_cell.angle_alpha   90.00
_cell.angle_beta   90.00
_cell.angle_gamma   90.00
#
_symmetry.space_group_name_H-M   'P 1'
#
loop_
_entity.id
_entity.type
_entity.pdbx_description
1 polymer ?
#
loop_
_entity_poly.entity_id
_entity_poly.type
_entity_poly.pdbx_seq_one_letter_code
_entity_poly.pdbx_strand_id
1 'polypeptide(L)'
;MILNNKVRQALTAGNLAHLVTLNKDGSPQVSIVWVGLEGDEIVCAHLNLYKKLKNIQRDARVALSMVTGGKTNELDNYLVINGRARITEGGAPELVNRLAQIYISPVRKYVPDEAPGGYITHITVEHIHGIGPWDE
;
A
#
# COMPACT_ATOMS: atom_id res chain seq x y z
N MET A 1 -14.87 -2.62 -3.07
CA MET A 1 -15.22 -1.30 -3.67
C MET A 1 -14.48 -1.17 -5.00
N ILE A 2 -15.15 -0.67 -5.99
CA ILE A 2 -14.52 -0.40 -7.30
C ILE A 2 -13.83 0.97 -7.20
N LEU A 3 -12.54 1.01 -7.50
CA LEU A 3 -11.76 2.25 -7.43
C LEU A 3 -11.90 3.04 -8.73
N ASN A 4 -12.13 4.35 -8.63
CA ASN A 4 -12.17 5.19 -9.82
C ASN A 4 -10.76 5.45 -10.37
N ASN A 5 -10.68 6.03 -11.60
CA ASN A 5 -9.41 6.21 -12.29
C ASN A 5 -8.44 7.12 -11.55
N LYS A 6 -8.92 8.16 -10.87
CA LYS A 6 -8.06 9.10 -10.14
C LYS A 6 -7.42 8.45 -8.92
N VAL A 7 -8.18 7.64 -8.19
CA VAL A 7 -7.67 6.87 -7.07
C VAL A 7 -6.64 5.84 -7.57
N ARG A 8 -6.94 5.14 -8.66
CA ARG A 8 -6.03 4.16 -9.25
C ARG A 8 -4.71 4.81 -9.68
N GLN A 9 -4.77 5.98 -10.30
CA GLN A 9 -3.57 6.73 -10.70
C GLN A 9 -2.71 7.08 -9.48
N ALA A 10 -3.32 7.57 -8.40
CA ALA A 10 -2.61 7.92 -7.18
C ALA A 10 -1.90 6.70 -6.57
N LEU A 11 -2.59 5.55 -6.56
CA LEU A 11 -2.07 4.31 -5.96
C LEU A 11 -1.00 3.62 -6.81
N THR A 12 -0.82 4.02 -8.08
CA THR A 12 0.16 3.43 -8.98
C THR A 12 1.23 4.40 -9.46
N ALA A 13 1.26 5.61 -8.89
CA ALA A 13 2.18 6.66 -9.33
C ALA A 13 3.53 6.66 -8.60
N GLY A 14 3.78 5.74 -7.68
CA GLY A 14 5.04 5.71 -6.93
C GLY A 14 5.05 6.66 -5.73
N ASN A 15 3.90 6.95 -5.16
CA ASN A 15 3.80 7.75 -3.94
C ASN A 15 4.11 6.89 -2.72
N LEU A 16 4.98 7.36 -1.83
CA LEU A 16 5.24 6.67 -0.57
C LEU A 16 3.98 6.71 0.29
N ALA A 17 3.60 5.57 0.82
CA ALA A 17 2.40 5.43 1.61
C ALA A 17 2.72 5.16 3.08
N HIS A 18 1.96 5.78 3.98
CA HIS A 18 2.01 5.50 5.41
C HIS A 18 0.96 4.43 5.69
N LEU A 19 1.42 3.26 6.12
CA LEU A 19 0.53 2.15 6.50
C LEU A 19 0.41 2.10 8.02
N VAL A 20 -0.81 2.18 8.52
CA VAL A 20 -1.12 2.13 9.95
C VAL A 20 -1.76 0.80 10.26
N THR A 21 -1.17 0.09 11.21
CA THR A 21 -1.71 -1.16 11.77
C THR A 21 -1.86 -1.00 13.27
N LEU A 22 -2.59 -1.90 13.91
CA LEU A 22 -2.86 -1.81 15.35
C LEU A 22 -2.01 -2.84 16.11
N ASN A 23 -1.22 -2.35 17.05
CA ASN A 23 -0.48 -3.19 17.98
C ASN A 23 -1.42 -3.96 18.89
N LYS A 24 -0.89 -4.95 19.60
CA LYS A 24 -1.69 -5.81 20.50
C LYS A 24 -2.42 -5.00 21.57
N ASP A 25 -1.83 -3.91 22.04
CA ASP A 25 -2.44 -3.04 23.06
C ASP A 25 -3.39 -1.99 22.46
N GLY A 26 -3.63 -2.03 21.14
CA GLY A 26 -4.50 -1.09 20.45
C GLY A 26 -3.80 0.19 19.98
N SER A 27 -2.53 0.39 20.34
CA SER A 27 -1.80 1.56 19.86
C SER A 27 -1.46 1.42 18.37
N PRO A 28 -1.42 2.54 17.62
CA PRO A 28 -1.09 2.48 16.21
C PRO A 28 0.40 2.30 15.97
N GLN A 29 0.73 1.54 14.93
CA GLN A 29 2.09 1.45 14.37
C GLN A 29 2.06 1.99 12.96
N VAL A 30 2.98 2.89 12.62
CA VAL A 30 3.08 3.48 11.29
C VAL A 30 4.36 2.98 10.62
N SER A 31 4.24 2.58 9.36
CA SER A 31 5.40 2.26 8.52
C SER A 31 5.20 2.86 7.14
N ILE A 32 6.31 3.10 6.42
CA ILE A 32 6.25 3.61 5.06
C ILE A 32 6.45 2.44 4.11
N VAL A 33 5.58 2.33 3.12
CA VAL A 33 5.55 1.20 2.19
C VAL A 33 5.41 1.65 0.76
N TRP A 34 5.86 0.79 -0.16
CA TRP A 34 5.52 0.89 -1.57
C TRP A 34 4.19 0.18 -1.79
N VAL A 35 3.34 0.74 -2.63
CA VAL A 35 2.03 0.17 -2.91
C VAL A 35 1.82 0.00 -4.40
N GLY A 36 1.01 -1.00 -4.75
CA GLY A 36 0.52 -1.23 -6.10
C GLY A 36 -0.91 -1.68 -6.04
N LEU A 37 -1.45 -2.06 -7.19
CA LEU A 37 -2.81 -2.57 -7.30
C LEU A 37 -2.82 -3.94 -7.96
N GLU A 38 -3.69 -4.81 -7.47
CA GLU A 38 -4.14 -6.01 -8.15
C GLU A 38 -5.66 -5.97 -8.16
N GLY A 39 -6.24 -5.69 -9.35
CA GLY A 39 -7.68 -5.41 -9.42
C GLY A 39 -7.99 -4.16 -8.61
N ASP A 40 -8.90 -4.27 -7.66
CA ASP A 40 -9.28 -3.18 -6.75
C ASP A 40 -8.69 -3.35 -5.35
N GLU A 41 -7.76 -4.29 -5.18
CA GLU A 41 -7.02 -4.43 -3.92
C GLU A 41 -5.68 -3.72 -3.99
N ILE A 42 -5.30 -3.06 -2.90
CA ILE A 42 -3.97 -2.48 -2.75
C ILE A 42 -3.04 -3.58 -2.26
N VAL A 43 -1.85 -3.68 -2.86
CA VAL A 43 -0.87 -4.71 -2.50
C VAL A 43 0.44 -4.08 -2.04
N CYS A 44 1.06 -4.71 -1.03
CA CYS A 44 2.38 -4.37 -0.53
C CYS A 44 3.19 -5.65 -0.36
N ALA A 45 4.47 -5.61 -0.70
CA ALA A 45 5.35 -6.77 -0.59
C ALA A 45 6.26 -6.65 0.62
N HIS A 46 6.53 -7.79 1.29
CA HIS A 46 7.39 -7.86 2.46
C HIS A 46 8.28 -9.08 2.37
N LEU A 47 9.59 -8.88 2.50
CA LEU A 47 10.54 -9.99 2.40
C LEU A 47 10.64 -10.79 3.70
N ASN A 48 10.18 -10.23 4.82
CA ASN A 48 10.20 -10.86 6.14
C ASN A 48 8.86 -10.69 6.84
N LEU A 49 8.63 -11.50 7.88
CA LEU A 49 7.42 -11.40 8.71
C LEU A 49 7.60 -10.29 9.76
N TYR A 50 7.40 -9.04 9.35
CA TYR A 50 7.53 -7.87 10.20
C TYR A 50 6.37 -7.75 11.20
N LYS A 51 6.57 -6.91 12.22
CA LYS A 51 5.54 -6.66 13.26
C LYS A 51 4.21 -6.22 12.66
N LYS A 52 4.23 -5.35 11.63
CA LYS A 52 3.00 -4.90 10.97
C LYS A 52 2.20 -6.05 10.38
N LEU A 53 2.85 -7.11 9.88
CA LEU A 53 2.15 -8.28 9.34
C LEU A 53 1.49 -9.08 10.45
N LYS A 54 2.18 -9.25 11.58
CA LYS A 54 1.62 -9.91 12.76
C LYS A 54 0.43 -9.12 13.31
N ASN A 55 0.52 -7.79 13.29
CA ASN A 55 -0.58 -6.91 13.66
C ASN A 55 -1.81 -7.16 12.78
N ILE A 56 -1.62 -7.22 11.46
CA ILE A 56 -2.69 -7.47 10.50
C ILE A 56 -3.31 -8.86 10.70
N GLN A 57 -2.51 -9.87 10.96
CA GLN A 57 -3.01 -11.23 11.21
C GLN A 57 -3.91 -11.28 12.45
N ARG A 58 -3.63 -10.44 13.45
CA ARG A 58 -4.43 -10.37 14.67
C ARG A 58 -5.65 -9.44 14.51
N ASP A 59 -5.46 -8.31 13.83
CA ASP A 59 -6.51 -7.31 13.62
C ASP A 59 -6.39 -6.77 12.20
N ALA A 60 -7.36 -7.10 11.37
CA ALA A 60 -7.31 -6.79 9.94
C ALA A 60 -7.50 -5.32 9.59
N ARG A 61 -7.91 -4.48 10.55
CA ARG A 61 -8.16 -3.06 10.28
C ARG A 61 -6.86 -2.34 9.98
N VAL A 62 -6.85 -1.59 8.88
CA VAL A 62 -5.70 -0.80 8.46
C VAL A 62 -6.14 0.56 7.96
N ALA A 63 -5.21 1.52 8.03
CA ALA A 63 -5.36 2.79 7.36
C ALA A 63 -4.10 3.05 6.52
N LEU A 64 -4.28 3.74 5.40
CA LEU A 64 -3.19 4.07 4.50
C LEU A 64 -3.36 5.50 4.05
N SER A 65 -2.28 6.28 4.06
CA SER A 65 -2.32 7.66 3.58
C SER A 65 -1.12 7.97 2.70
N MET A 66 -1.32 8.90 1.76
CA MET A 66 -0.23 9.36 0.91
C MET A 66 -0.49 10.78 0.43
N VAL A 67 0.57 11.55 0.29
CA VAL A 67 0.54 12.82 -0.42
C VAL A 67 0.70 12.49 -1.89
N THR A 68 -0.23 12.97 -2.73
CA THR A 68 -0.32 12.51 -4.11
C THR A 68 0.19 13.52 -5.15
N GLY A 69 0.57 14.71 -4.70
CA GLY A 69 0.96 15.80 -5.60
C GLY A 69 -0.24 16.55 -6.15
N GLY A 70 0.02 17.76 -6.64
CA GLY A 70 -1.02 18.66 -7.12
C GLY A 70 -1.79 19.31 -5.98
N LYS A 71 -2.71 20.15 -6.36
CA LYS A 71 -3.52 20.95 -5.42
C LYS A 71 -4.97 20.97 -5.82
N THR A 72 -5.84 21.09 -4.85
CA THR A 72 -7.27 21.31 -5.02
C THR A 72 -7.66 22.48 -4.13
N ASN A 73 -8.22 23.53 -4.69
CA ASN A 73 -8.56 24.75 -3.94
C ASN A 73 -7.38 25.26 -3.11
N GLU A 74 -6.17 25.28 -3.72
CA GLU A 74 -4.92 25.76 -3.12
C GLU A 74 -4.35 24.87 -2.01
N LEU A 75 -5.01 23.76 -1.69
CA LEU A 75 -4.54 22.79 -0.69
C LEU A 75 -3.87 21.61 -1.36
N ASP A 76 -2.80 21.10 -0.74
CA ASP A 76 -2.10 19.92 -1.25
C ASP A 76 -3.02 18.70 -1.26
N ASN A 77 -2.99 17.95 -2.36
CA ASN A 77 -3.78 16.73 -2.49
C ASN A 77 -3.19 15.63 -1.62
N TYR A 78 -4.06 14.91 -0.93
CA TYR A 78 -3.69 13.68 -0.25
C TYR A 78 -4.86 12.70 -0.26
N LEU A 79 -4.52 11.43 -0.17
CA LEU A 79 -5.47 10.32 -0.23
C LEU A 79 -5.38 9.54 1.07
N VAL A 80 -6.52 9.27 1.69
CA VAL A 80 -6.62 8.42 2.88
C VAL A 80 -7.56 7.26 2.58
N ILE A 81 -7.10 6.06 2.92
CA ILE A 81 -7.86 4.83 2.72
C ILE A 81 -7.99 4.13 4.06
N ASN A 82 -9.20 3.72 4.39
CA ASN A 82 -9.48 2.80 5.48
C ASN A 82 -9.93 1.48 4.86
N GLY A 83 -9.46 0.39 5.40
CA GLY A 83 -9.81 -0.92 4.85
C GLY A 83 -9.45 -2.06 5.76
N ARG A 84 -9.50 -3.26 5.20
CA ARG A 84 -9.13 -4.49 5.89
C ARG A 84 -8.09 -5.22 5.06
N ALA A 85 -7.09 -5.76 5.76
CA ALA A 85 -5.96 -6.41 5.12
C ALA A 85 -5.90 -7.89 5.46
N ARG A 86 -5.35 -8.65 4.52
CA ARG A 86 -5.00 -10.06 4.72
C ARG A 86 -3.58 -10.29 4.21
N ILE A 87 -2.93 -11.32 4.73
CA ILE A 87 -1.56 -11.66 4.36
C ILE A 87 -1.57 -12.98 3.62
N THR A 88 -0.84 -13.04 2.51
CA THR A 88 -0.57 -14.29 1.80
C THR A 88 0.93 -14.55 1.78
N GLU A 89 1.33 -15.82 1.75
CA GLU A 89 2.74 -16.20 1.64
C GLU A 89 3.14 -16.31 0.17
N GLY A 90 4.40 -15.95 -0.11
CA GLY A 90 4.97 -16.05 -1.46
C GLY A 90 4.67 -14.85 -2.32
N GLY A 91 5.37 -14.76 -3.44
CA GLY A 91 5.18 -13.72 -4.44
C GLY A 91 5.81 -12.37 -4.13
N ALA A 92 6.44 -12.21 -2.95
CA ALA A 92 6.99 -10.92 -2.59
C ALA A 92 8.14 -10.47 -3.50
N PRO A 93 9.12 -11.31 -3.87
CA PRO A 93 10.20 -10.86 -4.76
C PRO A 93 9.69 -10.32 -6.09
N GLU A 94 8.73 -10.99 -6.71
CA GLU A 94 8.14 -10.56 -7.98
C GLU A 94 7.43 -9.23 -7.83
N LEU A 95 6.68 -9.05 -6.74
CA LEU A 95 5.97 -7.79 -6.48
C LEU A 95 6.96 -6.67 -6.16
N VAL A 96 7.99 -6.92 -5.34
CA VAL A 96 9.04 -5.93 -5.06
C VAL A 96 9.68 -5.46 -6.36
N ASN A 97 10.04 -6.39 -7.24
CA ASN A 97 10.68 -6.04 -8.52
C ASN A 97 9.73 -5.24 -9.42
N ARG A 98 8.45 -5.58 -9.44
CA ARG A 98 7.45 -4.80 -10.19
C ARG A 98 7.32 -3.39 -9.64
N LEU A 99 7.22 -3.23 -8.33
CA LEU A 99 7.10 -1.92 -7.70
C LEU A 99 8.39 -1.11 -7.81
N ALA A 100 9.55 -1.76 -7.76
CA ALA A 100 10.84 -1.07 -7.92
C ALA A 100 10.97 -0.39 -9.28
N GLN A 101 10.31 -0.89 -10.32
CA GLN A 101 10.28 -0.22 -11.63
C GLN A 101 9.65 1.16 -11.55
N ILE A 102 8.73 1.36 -10.63
CA ILE A 102 8.02 2.63 -10.43
C ILE A 102 8.73 3.50 -9.39
N TYR A 103 9.11 2.90 -8.25
CA TYR A 103 9.65 3.65 -7.10
C TYR A 103 11.15 3.95 -7.21
N ILE A 104 11.91 3.15 -7.94
CA ILE A 104 13.37 3.31 -8.03
C ILE A 104 13.81 3.52 -9.47
N SER A 105 13.89 2.43 -10.24
CA SER A 105 14.49 2.46 -11.57
C SER A 105 13.87 1.40 -12.48
N PRO A 106 13.53 1.75 -13.72
CA PRO A 106 12.97 0.79 -14.67
C PRO A 106 13.99 -0.12 -15.32
N VAL A 107 15.27 -0.10 -14.91
CA VAL A 107 16.32 -0.77 -15.67
C VAL A 107 16.99 -1.96 -15.00
N ARG A 108 16.66 -2.25 -13.73
CA ARG A 108 17.31 -3.40 -13.07
C ARG A 108 16.37 -4.13 -12.12
N LYS A 109 16.69 -5.41 -11.92
CA LYS A 109 16.01 -6.24 -10.92
C LYS A 109 16.52 -5.86 -9.53
N TYR A 110 15.62 -5.60 -8.59
CA TYR A 110 15.95 -5.17 -7.25
C TYR A 110 16.18 -6.35 -6.29
N VAL A 111 15.42 -7.43 -6.45
CA VAL A 111 15.52 -8.64 -5.62
C VAL A 111 15.83 -9.82 -6.53
N PRO A 112 16.82 -10.68 -6.18
CA PRO A 112 17.15 -11.84 -7.01
C PRO A 112 16.04 -12.90 -7.01
N ASP A 113 16.02 -13.72 -8.05
CA ASP A 113 15.00 -14.75 -8.23
C ASP A 113 14.99 -15.80 -7.12
N GLU A 114 16.16 -16.09 -6.56
CA GLU A 114 16.33 -17.09 -5.50
C GLU A 114 16.01 -16.58 -4.11
N ALA A 115 15.56 -15.32 -3.96
CA ALA A 115 15.16 -14.78 -2.67
C ALA A 115 13.96 -15.56 -2.11
N PRO A 116 13.83 -15.69 -0.77
CA PRO A 116 12.65 -16.31 -0.17
C PRO A 116 11.36 -15.65 -0.62
N GLY A 117 10.26 -16.42 -0.68
CA GLY A 117 8.97 -15.96 -1.21
C GLY A 117 8.34 -14.78 -0.47
N GLY A 118 8.63 -14.61 0.82
CA GLY A 118 8.11 -13.49 1.61
C GLY A 118 6.59 -13.50 1.74
N TYR A 119 6.02 -12.30 1.87
CA TYR A 119 4.59 -12.13 2.16
C TYR A 119 4.04 -10.96 1.36
N ILE A 120 2.75 -11.01 1.05
CA ILE A 120 2.03 -9.90 0.41
C ILE A 120 0.86 -9.51 1.30
N THR A 121 0.75 -8.20 1.57
CA THR A 121 -0.44 -7.63 2.19
C THR A 121 -1.40 -7.25 1.09
N HIS A 122 -2.66 -7.66 1.21
CA HIS A 122 -3.76 -7.29 0.32
C HIS A 122 -4.75 -6.48 1.12
N ILE A 123 -5.04 -5.26 0.67
CA ILE A 123 -5.98 -4.36 1.36
C ILE A 123 -7.23 -4.22 0.52
N THR A 124 -8.37 -4.59 1.12
CA THR A 124 -9.70 -4.31 0.57
C THR A 124 -10.10 -2.93 1.04
N VAL A 125 -10.38 -2.03 0.10
CA VAL A 125 -10.72 -0.63 0.40
C VAL A 125 -12.17 -0.55 0.85
N GLU A 126 -12.41 0.10 2.01
CA GLU A 126 -13.75 0.32 2.55
C GLU A 126 -14.18 1.79 2.48
N HIS A 127 -13.27 2.72 2.78
CA HIS A 127 -13.53 4.15 2.74
C HIS A 127 -12.37 4.90 2.12
N ILE A 128 -12.71 5.94 1.35
CA ILE A 128 -11.74 6.82 0.70
C ILE A 128 -12.09 8.25 1.07
N HIS A 129 -11.08 9.02 1.51
CA HIS A 129 -11.26 10.45 1.78
C HIS A 129 -9.94 11.20 1.59
N GLY A 130 -9.92 12.47 1.92
CA GLY A 130 -8.76 13.34 1.73
C GLY A 130 -9.10 14.51 0.82
N ILE A 131 -8.08 15.25 0.43
CA ILE A 131 -8.22 16.40 -0.49
C ILE A 131 -7.74 15.98 -1.86
N GLY A 132 -8.63 16.07 -2.86
CA GLY A 132 -8.32 15.67 -4.23
C GLY A 132 -9.56 15.23 -4.98
N PRO A 133 -9.39 14.81 -6.24
CA PRO A 133 -10.51 14.40 -7.10
C PRO A 133 -10.92 12.94 -6.86
N TRP A 134 -11.19 12.58 -5.61
CA TRP A 134 -11.43 11.19 -5.24
C TRP A 134 -12.88 10.74 -5.42
N ASP A 135 -13.79 11.67 -5.67
CA ASP A 135 -15.23 11.40 -5.82
C ASP A 135 -15.68 11.17 -7.26
N GLU A 136 -14.77 11.19 -8.21
CA GLU A 136 -15.09 11.06 -9.63
C GLU A 136 -15.40 9.65 -10.10
#